data_e319bdda4349c66eab6b7932f804215e
#
_entry.id   e319bdda4349c66eab6b7932f804215e
#
_cell.length_a   1.000
_cell.length_b   1.000
_cell.length_c   1.000
_cell.angle_alpha   90.00
_cell.angle_beta   90.00
_cell.angle_gamma   90.00
#
_symmetry.space_group_name_H-M   'P 1'
#
loop_
_entity.id
_entity.type
_entity.pdbx_description
1 polymer ?
#
loop_
_entity_poly.entity_id
_entity_poly.type
_entity_poly.pdbx_seq_one_letter_code
_entity_poly.pdbx_strand_id
1 'polypeptide(L)'
;IDDQIILNYYFSDSLTKEDTYLRAYAKRIKELLEEYQLRSKGKIKLNIIDPIPFSDEEDNAMKYGLQGVPSKTKEENIFFGLVAANRYDNYKVIKFFDPGKEATIEYEITKILYSILEIKKPKVGVLSTLPIFGGYNFTKNEPTPEWAIIQKLKPLFDVEQITEKTKNLDDFEIIFLVHPKKISSVDKKKIIKFYENKGKVLLLYDVYSEADPDFQDPSLPPEGGGIQSSDFAELLSTIGISINAKKVLLDRKYAIPVTSASSDRPIKHAAILSFPQAAFNKNLDITNKLNSVTSAFSGTITNTNMGNRFTPLISASNDSSVTDKNVFRYLPDPSVLLDNYKVSDTTNVYAGLIENEGKEAIVIADADITANYLWVRVQDFYGEQVLVPWASNGDLIINSLDYLAGGNTLASLTSRESFSRPFTVVDNLRLTADQKFNLEEARVQNKLAQLQNKNNELADKNSSDYSEFQQELLKVRKELRDVRRNLNKDIDGLGSLLKFINIFLMPILLTVFIIVFS
;
A
#
# COMPACT_ATOMS: atom_id res chain seq x y z
N ILE A 1 10.87 -21.71 15.21
CA ILE A 1 11.01 -22.84 14.26
C ILE A 1 11.56 -24.00 15.05
N ASP A 2 10.81 -25.09 15.23
CA ASP A 2 11.27 -26.28 15.97
C ASP A 2 11.85 -27.35 15.05
N ASP A 3 11.50 -27.35 13.78
CA ASP A 3 11.99 -28.26 12.78
C ASP A 3 13.02 -27.64 11.84
N GLN A 4 13.97 -28.47 11.37
CA GLN A 4 14.96 -28.05 10.38
C GLN A 4 14.34 -27.97 8.98
N ILE A 5 14.58 -26.83 8.30
CA ILE A 5 14.17 -26.60 6.90
C ILE A 5 15.42 -26.61 6.02
N ILE A 6 15.31 -27.24 4.85
CA ILE A 6 16.31 -27.22 3.80
C ILE A 6 15.79 -26.34 2.67
N LEU A 7 16.53 -25.29 2.34
CA LEU A 7 16.29 -24.44 1.18
C LEU A 7 17.26 -24.81 0.08
N ASN A 8 16.75 -25.38 -1.00
CA ASN A 8 17.52 -25.65 -2.20
C ASN A 8 17.25 -24.52 -3.20
N TYR A 9 18.22 -23.63 -3.34
CA TYR A 9 18.18 -22.51 -4.27
C TYR A 9 18.84 -22.95 -5.59
N TYR A 10 18.05 -22.99 -6.64
CA TYR A 10 18.47 -23.35 -7.99
C TYR A 10 18.66 -22.09 -8.82
N PHE A 11 19.85 -21.94 -9.38
CA PHE A 11 20.15 -20.88 -10.34
C PHE A 11 21.20 -21.35 -11.35
N SER A 12 20.84 -21.36 -12.64
CA SER A 12 21.74 -21.76 -13.75
C SER A 12 22.79 -20.66 -14.00
N ASP A 13 23.74 -20.49 -13.06
CA ASP A 13 24.78 -19.45 -13.13
C ASP A 13 25.72 -19.66 -14.34
N SER A 14 26.04 -20.91 -14.64
CA SER A 14 26.90 -21.29 -15.76
C SER A 14 26.32 -20.90 -17.12
N LEU A 15 24.98 -20.87 -17.26
CA LEU A 15 24.27 -20.53 -18.50
C LEU A 15 23.96 -19.03 -18.63
N THR A 16 24.05 -18.27 -17.53
CA THR A 16 23.61 -16.86 -17.47
C THR A 16 24.78 -15.87 -17.42
N LYS A 17 26.01 -16.30 -17.79
CA LYS A 17 27.23 -15.46 -17.68
C LYS A 17 27.12 -14.11 -18.40
N GLU A 18 26.37 -14.04 -19.48
CA GLU A 18 26.19 -12.83 -20.29
C GLU A 18 24.99 -11.98 -19.84
N ASP A 19 24.06 -12.52 -19.03
CA ASP A 19 22.91 -11.79 -18.51
C ASP A 19 23.24 -11.15 -17.14
N THR A 20 23.88 -9.98 -17.21
CA THR A 20 24.27 -9.22 -16.01
C THR A 20 23.09 -8.80 -15.14
N TYR A 21 21.91 -8.57 -15.74
CA TYR A 21 20.71 -8.19 -14.99
C TYR A 21 20.16 -9.36 -14.18
N LEU A 22 19.99 -10.53 -14.82
CA LEU A 22 19.50 -11.73 -14.14
C LEU A 22 20.45 -12.18 -13.03
N ARG A 23 21.77 -12.11 -13.26
CA ARG A 23 22.79 -12.45 -12.26
C ARG A 23 22.79 -11.50 -11.07
N ALA A 24 22.61 -10.19 -11.30
CA ALA A 24 22.50 -9.22 -10.21
C ALA A 24 21.25 -9.49 -9.35
N TYR A 25 20.15 -9.86 -9.99
CA TYR A 25 18.91 -10.24 -9.29
C TYR A 25 19.08 -11.57 -8.53
N ALA A 26 19.67 -12.58 -9.13
CA ALA A 26 19.97 -13.86 -8.48
C ALA A 26 20.88 -13.70 -7.24
N LYS A 27 21.86 -12.81 -7.33
CA LYS A 27 22.72 -12.47 -6.19
C LYS A 27 21.92 -11.88 -5.03
N ARG A 28 20.99 -10.96 -5.30
CA ARG A 28 20.14 -10.37 -4.25
C ARG A 28 19.24 -11.41 -3.57
N ILE A 29 18.66 -12.33 -4.35
CA ILE A 29 17.88 -13.44 -3.77
C ILE A 29 18.74 -14.35 -2.91
N LYS A 30 19.92 -14.69 -3.39
CA LYS A 30 20.89 -15.49 -2.62
C LYS A 30 21.22 -14.81 -1.29
N GLU A 31 21.57 -13.52 -1.30
CA GLU A 31 21.87 -12.74 -0.09
C GLU A 31 20.69 -12.71 0.88
N LEU A 32 19.46 -12.59 0.37
CA LEU A 32 18.25 -12.68 1.16
C LEU A 32 18.09 -14.06 1.82
N LEU A 33 18.30 -15.16 1.08
CA LEU A 33 18.21 -16.52 1.61
C LEU A 33 19.31 -16.81 2.65
N GLU A 34 20.52 -16.29 2.44
CA GLU A 34 21.62 -16.35 3.43
C GLU A 34 21.25 -15.61 4.73
N GLU A 35 20.52 -14.49 4.64
CA GLU A 35 20.02 -13.78 5.81
C GLU A 35 18.98 -14.60 6.58
N TYR A 36 18.08 -15.31 5.90
CA TYR A 36 17.15 -16.25 6.54
C TYR A 36 17.90 -17.37 7.26
N GLN A 37 18.92 -17.96 6.61
CA GLN A 37 19.76 -18.97 7.22
C GLN A 37 20.43 -18.44 8.49
N LEU A 38 21.08 -17.28 8.42
CA LEU A 38 21.80 -16.67 9.55
C LEU A 38 20.87 -16.40 10.74
N ARG A 39 19.68 -15.85 10.47
CA ARG A 39 18.70 -15.50 11.51
C ARG A 39 17.96 -16.70 12.09
N SER A 40 17.95 -17.81 11.41
CA SER A 40 17.26 -19.03 11.84
C SER A 40 17.93 -19.74 13.04
N LYS A 41 19.11 -19.29 13.46
CA LYS A 41 19.92 -19.94 14.50
C LYS A 41 20.20 -21.43 14.19
N GLY A 42 20.48 -21.74 12.92
CA GLY A 42 20.82 -23.08 12.45
C GLY A 42 19.62 -23.98 12.09
N LYS A 43 18.40 -23.45 12.14
CA LYS A 43 17.20 -24.21 11.78
C LYS A 43 16.90 -24.19 10.28
N ILE A 44 17.49 -23.29 9.50
CA ILE A 44 17.44 -23.26 8.06
C ILE A 44 18.82 -23.61 7.51
N LYS A 45 18.88 -24.59 6.61
CA LYS A 45 20.07 -24.95 5.84
C LYS A 45 19.85 -24.52 4.39
N LEU A 46 20.74 -23.70 3.84
CA LEU A 46 20.69 -23.25 2.43
C LEU A 46 21.69 -24.06 1.61
N ASN A 47 21.21 -24.66 0.53
CA ASN A 47 22.02 -25.28 -0.52
C ASN A 47 21.89 -24.44 -1.79
N ILE A 48 23.00 -24.12 -2.41
CA ILE A 48 23.07 -23.38 -3.69
C ILE A 48 23.40 -24.38 -4.76
N ILE A 49 22.57 -24.48 -5.78
CA ILE A 49 22.63 -25.50 -6.84
C ILE A 49 22.65 -24.79 -8.19
N ASP A 50 23.62 -25.15 -9.04
CA ASP A 50 23.73 -24.68 -10.42
C ASP A 50 23.33 -25.82 -11.37
N PRO A 51 22.08 -25.86 -11.87
CA PRO A 51 21.62 -26.86 -12.81
C PRO A 51 22.37 -26.68 -14.16
N ILE A 52 23.22 -27.63 -14.48
CA ILE A 52 23.91 -27.70 -15.77
C ILE A 52 23.09 -28.64 -16.68
N PRO A 53 22.96 -28.34 -17.98
CA PRO A 53 22.24 -29.21 -18.91
C PRO A 53 22.70 -30.68 -18.84
N PHE A 54 21.74 -31.59 -18.77
CA PHE A 54 21.95 -33.04 -18.66
C PHE A 54 22.60 -33.48 -17.34
N SER A 55 22.49 -32.71 -16.27
CA SER A 55 22.99 -33.08 -14.94
C SER A 55 21.88 -33.60 -14.03
N ASP A 56 22.27 -34.29 -12.96
CA ASP A 56 21.34 -34.73 -11.89
C ASP A 56 20.65 -33.53 -11.22
N GLU A 57 21.29 -32.37 -11.18
CA GLU A 57 20.75 -31.14 -10.63
C GLU A 57 19.60 -30.60 -11.49
N GLU A 58 19.71 -30.69 -12.82
CA GLU A 58 18.64 -30.34 -13.75
C GLU A 58 17.45 -31.30 -13.60
N ASP A 59 17.72 -32.61 -13.56
CA ASP A 59 16.68 -33.62 -13.36
C ASP A 59 15.95 -33.42 -12.04
N ASN A 60 16.68 -33.10 -10.97
CA ASN A 60 16.08 -32.77 -9.67
C ASN A 60 15.26 -31.48 -9.73
N ALA A 61 15.72 -30.44 -10.42
CA ALA A 61 14.95 -29.21 -10.60
C ALA A 61 13.60 -29.49 -11.29
N MET A 62 13.61 -30.29 -12.37
CA MET A 62 12.39 -30.71 -13.07
C MET A 62 11.49 -31.60 -12.21
N LYS A 63 12.06 -32.54 -11.47
CA LYS A 63 11.32 -33.41 -10.55
C LYS A 63 10.56 -32.63 -9.47
N TYR A 64 11.12 -31.58 -8.93
CA TYR A 64 10.45 -30.68 -7.98
C TYR A 64 9.45 -29.74 -8.65
N GLY A 65 9.37 -29.71 -9.99
CA GLY A 65 8.45 -28.87 -10.74
C GLY A 65 8.91 -27.42 -10.91
N LEU A 66 10.22 -27.17 -10.86
CA LEU A 66 10.79 -25.89 -11.25
C LEU A 66 10.57 -25.65 -12.75
N GLN A 67 10.33 -24.39 -13.10
CA GLN A 67 10.09 -24.00 -14.49
C GLN A 67 11.40 -23.64 -15.17
N GLY A 68 11.76 -24.40 -16.20
CA GLY A 68 12.84 -24.02 -17.10
C GLY A 68 12.37 -22.94 -18.08
N VAL A 69 13.10 -21.85 -18.18
CA VAL A 69 12.84 -20.76 -19.12
C VAL A 69 13.90 -20.77 -20.21
N PRO A 70 13.52 -20.74 -21.51
CA PRO A 70 14.49 -20.76 -22.59
C PRO A 70 15.52 -19.62 -22.48
N SER A 71 16.79 -19.92 -22.62
CA SER A 71 17.85 -18.92 -22.68
C SER A 71 17.71 -18.08 -23.94
N LYS A 72 17.98 -16.77 -23.83
CA LYS A 72 18.01 -15.87 -24.99
C LYS A 72 19.17 -16.14 -25.97
N THR A 73 20.20 -16.81 -25.50
CA THR A 73 21.46 -17.00 -26.24
C THR A 73 21.75 -18.44 -26.60
N LYS A 74 21.04 -19.41 -26.00
CA LYS A 74 21.25 -20.84 -26.17
C LYS A 74 19.92 -21.58 -26.21
N GLU A 75 19.88 -22.76 -26.85
CA GLU A 75 18.67 -23.62 -26.85
C GLU A 75 18.44 -24.39 -25.52
N GLU A 76 19.06 -23.94 -24.45
CA GLU A 76 19.04 -24.55 -23.12
C GLU A 76 18.09 -23.83 -22.19
N ASN A 77 17.52 -24.52 -21.21
CA ASN A 77 16.63 -23.95 -20.22
C ASN A 77 17.41 -23.40 -19.01
N ILE A 78 17.07 -22.21 -18.60
CA ILE A 78 17.53 -21.59 -17.35
C ILE A 78 16.55 -21.93 -16.24
N PHE A 79 17.04 -22.52 -15.16
CA PHE A 79 16.30 -22.73 -13.92
C PHE A 79 16.67 -21.62 -12.93
N PHE A 80 15.67 -21.01 -12.33
CA PHE A 80 15.86 -19.98 -11.34
C PHE A 80 14.71 -20.02 -10.32
N GLY A 81 14.85 -20.84 -9.28
CA GLY A 81 13.76 -21.08 -8.32
C GLY A 81 14.23 -21.55 -6.95
N LEU A 82 13.28 -21.88 -6.09
CA LEU A 82 13.52 -22.31 -4.73
C LEU A 82 12.66 -23.52 -4.40
N VAL A 83 13.27 -24.55 -3.84
CA VAL A 83 12.59 -25.67 -3.19
C VAL A 83 12.88 -25.60 -1.71
N ALA A 84 11.84 -25.43 -0.91
CA ALA A 84 11.96 -25.52 0.53
C ALA A 84 11.38 -26.86 0.98
N ALA A 85 12.09 -27.64 1.78
CA ALA A 85 11.67 -28.93 2.27
C ALA A 85 11.88 -29.05 3.79
N ASN A 86 11.00 -29.79 4.46
CA ASN A 86 11.21 -30.20 5.85
C ASN A 86 11.79 -31.63 5.92
N ARG A 87 12.11 -32.08 7.11
CA ARG A 87 12.64 -33.45 7.33
C ARG A 87 11.67 -34.58 7.04
N TYR A 88 10.39 -34.28 6.77
CA TYR A 88 9.36 -35.27 6.44
C TYR A 88 9.09 -35.34 4.94
N ASP A 89 10.00 -34.80 4.12
CA ASP A 89 9.89 -34.71 2.65
C ASP A 89 8.68 -33.90 2.14
N ASN A 90 8.01 -33.14 3.03
CA ASN A 90 7.05 -32.15 2.58
C ASN A 90 7.83 -30.99 1.97
N TYR A 91 7.50 -30.60 0.75
CA TYR A 91 8.17 -29.51 0.06
C TYR A 91 7.20 -28.51 -0.56
N LYS A 92 7.68 -27.29 -0.72
CA LYS A 92 7.00 -26.21 -1.44
C LYS A 92 8.01 -25.54 -2.38
N VAL A 93 7.49 -24.98 -3.49
CA VAL A 93 8.34 -24.54 -4.60
C VAL A 93 7.97 -23.14 -5.05
N ILE A 94 8.96 -22.28 -5.23
CA ILE A 94 8.89 -21.12 -6.13
C ILE A 94 9.42 -21.60 -7.47
N LYS A 95 8.52 -21.77 -8.45
CA LYS A 95 8.86 -22.39 -9.74
C LYS A 95 9.89 -21.59 -10.55
N PHE A 96 9.80 -20.26 -10.47
CA PHE A 96 10.73 -19.33 -11.11
C PHE A 96 10.72 -17.99 -10.39
N PHE A 97 11.88 -17.42 -10.13
CA PHE A 97 12.03 -16.06 -9.59
C PHE A 97 11.97 -15.04 -10.72
N ASP A 98 10.81 -14.46 -10.92
CA ASP A 98 10.58 -13.45 -11.93
C ASP A 98 11.15 -12.09 -11.47
N PRO A 99 12.07 -11.48 -12.21
CA PRO A 99 12.61 -10.16 -11.87
C PRO A 99 11.54 -9.05 -11.80
N GLY A 100 10.42 -9.21 -12.52
CA GLY A 100 9.29 -8.28 -12.44
C GLY A 100 8.54 -8.31 -11.11
N LYS A 101 8.73 -9.39 -10.33
CA LYS A 101 8.09 -9.59 -9.01
C LYS A 101 9.07 -9.37 -7.83
N GLU A 102 10.17 -8.68 -8.03
CA GLU A 102 11.21 -8.47 -7.00
C GLU A 102 10.64 -7.91 -5.69
N ALA A 103 9.67 -7.00 -5.75
CA ALA A 103 9.04 -6.41 -4.57
C ALA A 103 8.27 -7.40 -3.67
N THR A 104 7.88 -8.57 -4.19
CA THR A 104 7.08 -9.57 -3.46
C THR A 104 7.87 -10.82 -3.04
N ILE A 105 9.14 -10.89 -3.38
CA ILE A 105 9.98 -12.09 -3.17
C ILE A 105 10.09 -12.49 -1.70
N GLU A 106 10.33 -11.55 -0.82
CA GLU A 106 10.45 -11.83 0.62
C GLU A 106 9.15 -12.40 1.19
N TYR A 107 8.03 -11.88 0.71
CA TYR A 107 6.70 -12.42 1.03
C TYR A 107 6.52 -13.86 0.53
N GLU A 108 6.87 -14.15 -0.72
CA GLU A 108 6.72 -15.50 -1.29
C GLU A 108 7.63 -16.52 -0.57
N ILE A 109 8.85 -16.16 -0.23
CA ILE A 109 9.77 -17.00 0.56
C ILE A 109 9.19 -17.24 1.94
N THR A 110 8.73 -16.20 2.61
CA THR A 110 8.12 -16.30 3.96
C THR A 110 6.89 -17.18 3.95
N LYS A 111 6.00 -17.00 2.97
CA LYS A 111 4.80 -17.82 2.77
C LYS A 111 5.13 -19.32 2.63
N ILE A 112 6.17 -19.64 1.87
CA ILE A 112 6.64 -21.02 1.71
C ILE A 112 7.16 -21.59 3.04
N LEU A 113 7.98 -20.83 3.77
CA LEU A 113 8.51 -21.24 5.07
C LEU A 113 7.38 -21.52 6.08
N TYR A 114 6.37 -20.67 6.15
CA TYR A 114 5.19 -20.89 6.99
C TYR A 114 4.41 -22.13 6.59
N SER A 115 4.20 -22.34 5.27
CA SER A 115 3.44 -23.48 4.77
C SER A 115 4.11 -24.84 5.02
N ILE A 116 5.45 -24.87 5.12
CA ILE A 116 6.23 -26.09 5.40
C ILE A 116 6.26 -26.42 6.88
N LEU A 117 6.27 -25.39 7.73
CA LEU A 117 6.37 -25.55 9.18
C LEU A 117 5.05 -26.01 9.81
N GLU A 118 3.94 -26.09 9.03
CA GLU A 118 2.60 -26.42 9.51
C GLU A 118 2.24 -25.63 10.78
N ILE A 119 2.75 -24.39 10.88
CA ILE A 119 2.44 -23.51 12.01
C ILE A 119 0.94 -23.28 11.99
N LYS A 120 0.30 -23.58 13.11
CA LYS A 120 -1.13 -23.30 13.30
C LYS A 120 -1.34 -21.82 13.11
N LYS A 121 -2.01 -21.44 12.02
CA LYS A 121 -2.35 -20.05 11.75
C LYS A 121 -3.34 -19.56 12.79
N PRO A 122 -3.18 -18.33 13.32
CA PRO A 122 -4.20 -17.73 14.17
C PRO A 122 -5.55 -17.67 13.43
N LYS A 123 -6.61 -18.09 14.08
CA LYS A 123 -7.95 -18.09 13.49
C LYS A 123 -8.60 -16.73 13.63
N VAL A 124 -8.86 -16.08 12.49
CA VAL A 124 -9.42 -14.73 12.40
C VAL A 124 -10.82 -14.77 11.81
N GLY A 125 -11.82 -14.42 12.62
CA GLY A 125 -13.19 -14.25 12.15
C GLY A 125 -13.38 -12.83 11.60
N VAL A 126 -13.76 -12.71 10.33
CA VAL A 126 -13.93 -11.42 9.65
C VAL A 126 -15.39 -11.13 9.41
N LEU A 127 -15.91 -10.04 9.98
CA LEU A 127 -17.22 -9.50 9.71
C LEU A 127 -17.09 -8.19 8.96
N SER A 128 -17.64 -8.11 7.75
CA SER A 128 -17.58 -6.92 6.91
C SER A 128 -18.90 -6.67 6.21
N THR A 129 -19.31 -5.40 6.15
CA THR A 129 -20.39 -4.96 5.27
C THR A 129 -19.87 -4.42 3.93
N LEU A 130 -18.56 -4.21 3.82
CA LEU A 130 -17.91 -3.99 2.52
C LEU A 130 -17.66 -5.33 1.80
N PRO A 131 -17.68 -5.36 0.45
CA PRO A 131 -17.55 -6.59 -0.33
C PRO A 131 -16.09 -7.08 -0.42
N ILE A 132 -15.39 -7.15 0.72
CA ILE A 132 -13.96 -7.51 0.77
C ILE A 132 -13.70 -8.98 0.37
N PHE A 133 -14.68 -9.88 0.54
CA PHE A 133 -14.61 -11.26 0.08
C PHE A 133 -15.02 -11.45 -1.38
N GLY A 134 -15.18 -10.35 -2.12
CA GLY A 134 -15.74 -10.36 -3.46
C GLY A 134 -17.27 -10.23 -3.41
N GLY A 135 -17.87 -10.25 -4.57
CA GLY A 135 -19.30 -10.08 -4.73
C GLY A 135 -19.70 -10.16 -6.19
N TYR A 136 -20.73 -9.43 -6.55
CA TYR A 136 -21.25 -9.37 -7.90
C TYR A 136 -21.51 -7.93 -8.31
N ASN A 137 -20.93 -7.51 -9.43
CA ASN A 137 -21.20 -6.19 -10.01
C ASN A 137 -22.40 -6.30 -10.95
N PHE A 138 -23.57 -5.86 -10.48
CA PHE A 138 -24.81 -5.93 -11.26
C PHE A 138 -24.79 -5.02 -12.49
N THR A 139 -24.02 -3.92 -12.47
CA THR A 139 -23.92 -3.00 -13.61
C THR A 139 -23.15 -3.61 -14.77
N LYS A 140 -22.06 -4.34 -14.46
CA LYS A 140 -21.22 -5.02 -15.46
C LYS A 140 -21.62 -6.48 -15.67
N ASN A 141 -22.54 -7.00 -14.86
CA ASN A 141 -23.01 -8.39 -14.87
C ASN A 141 -21.84 -9.40 -14.73
N GLU A 142 -20.90 -9.13 -13.82
CA GLU A 142 -19.72 -9.94 -13.58
C GLU A 142 -19.43 -10.13 -12.10
N PRO A 143 -18.85 -11.28 -11.66
CA PRO A 143 -18.37 -11.43 -10.30
C PRO A 143 -17.19 -10.51 -10.04
N THR A 144 -17.12 -9.93 -8.84
CA THR A 144 -15.97 -9.17 -8.39
C THR A 144 -15.05 -10.04 -7.53
N PRO A 145 -13.73 -9.99 -7.74
CA PRO A 145 -12.78 -10.78 -6.97
C PRO A 145 -12.70 -10.27 -5.52
N GLU A 146 -12.14 -11.09 -4.66
CA GLU A 146 -11.73 -10.68 -3.30
C GLU A 146 -10.78 -9.48 -3.36
N TRP A 147 -10.92 -8.59 -2.40
CA TRP A 147 -9.99 -7.48 -2.27
C TRP A 147 -8.58 -7.94 -1.88
N ALA A 148 -7.59 -7.15 -2.24
CA ALA A 148 -6.18 -7.45 -1.99
C ALA A 148 -5.88 -7.78 -0.52
N ILE A 149 -6.59 -7.15 0.41
CA ILE A 149 -6.40 -7.39 1.84
C ILE A 149 -6.71 -8.85 2.22
N ILE A 150 -7.80 -9.43 1.73
CA ILE A 150 -8.15 -10.83 2.02
C ILE A 150 -7.13 -11.78 1.38
N GLN A 151 -6.70 -11.48 0.15
CA GLN A 151 -5.66 -12.27 -0.53
C GLN A 151 -4.33 -12.26 0.24
N LYS A 152 -3.96 -11.13 0.86
CA LYS A 152 -2.76 -11.01 1.70
C LYS A 152 -2.92 -11.67 3.08
N LEU A 153 -4.12 -11.71 3.65
CA LEU A 153 -4.35 -12.31 4.97
C LEU A 153 -4.38 -13.84 4.94
N LYS A 154 -5.02 -14.48 3.97
CA LYS A 154 -5.18 -15.93 3.89
C LYS A 154 -3.89 -16.76 3.98
N PRO A 155 -2.74 -16.33 3.41
CA PRO A 155 -1.48 -17.04 3.60
C PRO A 155 -0.97 -17.06 5.04
N LEU A 156 -1.29 -16.03 5.84
CA LEU A 156 -0.75 -15.76 7.16
C LEU A 156 -1.69 -16.19 8.29
N PHE A 157 -2.99 -16.10 8.05
CA PHE A 157 -4.05 -16.38 9.02
C PHE A 157 -5.04 -17.41 8.48
N ASP A 158 -5.73 -18.12 9.38
CA ASP A 158 -6.91 -18.91 9.06
C ASP A 158 -8.12 -17.96 9.07
N VAL A 159 -8.46 -17.44 7.89
CA VAL A 159 -9.46 -16.39 7.70
C VAL A 159 -10.82 -17.01 7.39
N GLU A 160 -11.78 -16.78 8.26
CA GLU A 160 -13.16 -17.24 8.09
C GLU A 160 -14.14 -16.05 8.12
N GLN A 161 -15.03 -15.98 7.14
CA GLN A 161 -16.06 -14.94 7.11
C GLN A 161 -17.14 -15.21 8.16
N ILE A 162 -17.38 -14.24 9.06
CA ILE A 162 -18.50 -14.29 9.99
C ILE A 162 -19.78 -13.91 9.23
N THR A 163 -20.76 -14.79 9.29
CA THR A 163 -22.07 -14.61 8.68
C THR A 163 -23.16 -14.88 9.72
N GLU A 164 -24.43 -14.66 9.39
CA GLU A 164 -25.57 -15.01 10.25
C GLU A 164 -25.59 -16.50 10.66
N LYS A 165 -24.94 -17.37 9.89
CA LYS A 165 -24.81 -18.82 10.17
C LYS A 165 -23.75 -19.12 11.23
N THR A 166 -22.86 -18.19 11.54
CA THR A 166 -21.80 -18.36 12.54
C THR A 166 -22.39 -18.37 13.93
N LYS A 167 -22.45 -19.53 14.55
CA LYS A 167 -23.13 -19.72 15.85
C LYS A 167 -22.27 -19.30 17.02
N ASN A 168 -20.98 -19.59 16.96
CA ASN A 168 -20.03 -19.37 18.06
C ASN A 168 -18.85 -18.52 17.60
N LEU A 169 -18.51 -17.52 18.38
CA LEU A 169 -17.35 -16.65 18.13
C LEU A 169 -16.11 -17.07 18.97
N ASP A 170 -16.29 -17.94 19.96
CA ASP A 170 -15.19 -18.38 20.85
C ASP A 170 -14.16 -19.27 20.11
N ASP A 171 -14.48 -19.73 18.90
CA ASP A 171 -13.57 -20.49 18.06
C ASP A 171 -12.49 -19.60 17.40
N PHE A 172 -12.69 -18.29 17.42
CA PHE A 172 -11.75 -17.31 16.86
C PHE A 172 -10.79 -16.79 17.95
N GLU A 173 -9.56 -16.56 17.56
CA GLU A 173 -8.58 -15.86 18.42
C GLU A 173 -8.77 -14.35 18.33
N ILE A 174 -9.15 -13.87 17.12
CA ILE A 174 -9.34 -12.45 16.82
C ILE A 174 -10.62 -12.30 16.01
N ILE A 175 -11.40 -11.24 16.30
CA ILE A 175 -12.46 -10.77 15.43
C ILE A 175 -12.00 -9.49 14.71
N PHE A 176 -12.03 -9.53 13.40
CA PHE A 176 -11.74 -8.41 12.52
C PHE A 176 -13.06 -7.83 11.99
N LEU A 177 -13.43 -6.65 12.44
CA LEU A 177 -14.64 -5.92 12.06
C LEU A 177 -14.31 -4.83 11.05
N VAL A 178 -14.88 -4.90 9.86
CA VAL A 178 -14.70 -3.91 8.81
C VAL A 178 -16.03 -3.25 8.50
N HIS A 179 -16.12 -1.95 8.77
CA HIS A 179 -17.32 -1.16 8.54
C HIS A 179 -18.60 -1.78 9.14
N PRO A 180 -18.65 -2.06 10.46
CA PRO A 180 -19.80 -2.70 11.08
C PRO A 180 -21.04 -1.83 10.95
N LYS A 181 -21.96 -2.16 10.05
CA LYS A 181 -23.18 -1.44 9.72
C LYS A 181 -24.36 -2.41 9.60
N LYS A 182 -25.51 -2.01 10.12
CA LYS A 182 -26.75 -2.83 10.06
C LYS A 182 -26.60 -4.24 10.66
N ILE A 183 -25.73 -4.40 11.66
CA ILE A 183 -25.54 -5.68 12.36
C ILE A 183 -26.73 -5.95 13.28
N SER A 184 -27.21 -7.20 13.33
CA SER A 184 -28.30 -7.58 14.22
C SER A 184 -27.95 -7.32 15.70
N SER A 185 -28.96 -7.00 16.52
CA SER A 185 -28.76 -6.79 17.96
C SER A 185 -28.23 -8.05 18.67
N VAL A 186 -28.51 -9.23 18.12
CA VAL A 186 -28.00 -10.51 18.63
C VAL A 186 -26.50 -10.63 18.36
N ASP A 187 -26.06 -10.34 17.15
CA ASP A 187 -24.64 -10.44 16.78
C ASP A 187 -23.82 -9.33 17.43
N LYS A 188 -24.36 -8.11 17.57
CA LYS A 188 -23.74 -7.05 18.39
C LYS A 188 -23.44 -7.53 19.80
N LYS A 189 -24.42 -8.18 20.48
CA LYS A 189 -24.24 -8.74 21.82
C LYS A 189 -23.20 -9.86 21.87
N LYS A 190 -23.15 -10.76 20.87
CA LYS A 190 -22.13 -11.80 20.81
C LYS A 190 -20.72 -11.21 20.68
N ILE A 191 -20.53 -10.20 19.85
CA ILE A 191 -19.24 -9.53 19.64
C ILE A 191 -18.80 -8.81 20.92
N ILE A 192 -19.71 -8.09 21.58
CA ILE A 192 -19.41 -7.43 22.85
C ILE A 192 -18.99 -8.46 23.90
N LYS A 193 -19.75 -9.56 24.03
CA LYS A 193 -19.43 -10.66 24.97
C LYS A 193 -18.07 -11.29 24.66
N PHE A 194 -17.75 -11.50 23.36
CA PHE A 194 -16.44 -12.00 22.96
C PHE A 194 -15.31 -11.09 23.47
N TYR A 195 -15.43 -9.75 23.26
CA TYR A 195 -14.45 -8.78 23.75
C TYR A 195 -14.38 -8.74 25.30
N GLU A 196 -15.52 -8.78 25.98
CA GLU A 196 -15.57 -8.82 27.45
C GLU A 196 -14.89 -10.09 28.02
N ASN A 197 -14.98 -11.20 27.32
CA ASN A 197 -14.30 -12.46 27.65
C ASN A 197 -12.81 -12.49 27.23
N LYS A 198 -12.20 -11.33 26.98
CA LYS A 198 -10.80 -11.14 26.57
C LYS A 198 -10.50 -11.61 25.14
N GLY A 199 -11.51 -11.78 24.30
CA GLY A 199 -11.34 -11.91 22.88
C GLY A 199 -10.74 -10.62 22.29
N LYS A 200 -9.92 -10.75 21.28
CA LYS A 200 -9.18 -9.64 20.69
C LYS A 200 -9.90 -9.07 19.47
N VAL A 201 -9.90 -7.76 19.34
CA VAL A 201 -10.68 -7.09 18.28
C VAL A 201 -9.80 -6.13 17.48
N LEU A 202 -9.81 -6.31 16.15
CA LEU A 202 -9.40 -5.27 15.21
C LEU A 202 -10.67 -4.65 14.62
N LEU A 203 -10.85 -3.33 14.81
CA LEU A 203 -12.04 -2.61 14.35
C LEU A 203 -11.65 -1.49 13.37
N LEU A 204 -12.15 -1.57 12.15
CA LEU A 204 -12.15 -0.48 11.18
C LEU A 204 -13.53 0.18 11.22
N TYR A 205 -13.61 1.36 11.85
CA TYR A 205 -14.84 2.10 12.05
C TYR A 205 -14.86 3.35 11.19
N ASP A 206 -15.78 3.41 10.25
CA ASP A 206 -15.88 4.49 9.29
C ASP A 206 -16.96 5.51 9.66
N VAL A 207 -16.71 6.76 9.33
CA VAL A 207 -17.68 7.85 9.46
C VAL A 207 -18.29 8.25 8.12
N TYR A 208 -17.59 7.93 7.01
CA TYR A 208 -18.02 8.24 5.65
C TYR A 208 -17.29 7.34 4.64
N SER A 209 -17.78 6.11 4.43
CA SER A 209 -17.17 5.15 3.53
C SER A 209 -17.62 5.37 2.08
N GLU A 210 -16.67 5.62 1.18
CA GLU A 210 -16.91 5.66 -0.26
C GLU A 210 -17.00 4.26 -0.88
N ALA A 211 -16.38 3.27 -0.23
CA ALA A 211 -16.41 1.88 -0.65
C ALA A 211 -17.70 1.15 -0.25
N ASP A 212 -18.57 1.80 0.54
CA ASP A 212 -19.86 1.24 0.93
C ASP A 212 -20.76 1.05 -0.31
N PRO A 213 -21.32 -0.14 -0.54
CA PRO A 213 -22.25 -0.37 -1.65
C PRO A 213 -23.45 0.59 -1.68
N ASP A 214 -23.96 1.00 -0.51
CA ASP A 214 -25.07 1.96 -0.42
C ASP A 214 -24.66 3.35 -0.96
N PHE A 215 -23.38 3.70 -0.93
CA PHE A 215 -22.89 4.96 -1.51
C PHE A 215 -22.93 4.95 -3.04
N GLN A 216 -22.69 3.79 -3.62
CA GLN A 216 -22.60 3.61 -5.08
C GLN A 216 -23.94 3.26 -5.73
N ASP A 217 -25.02 3.12 -4.95
CA ASP A 217 -26.32 2.76 -5.47
C ASP A 217 -27.06 3.98 -6.05
N PRO A 218 -27.16 4.09 -7.41
CA PRO A 218 -27.80 5.22 -8.06
C PRO A 218 -29.33 5.26 -7.85
N SER A 219 -29.92 4.18 -7.30
CA SER A 219 -31.36 4.12 -7.00
C SER A 219 -31.70 4.82 -5.69
N LEU A 220 -30.70 5.04 -4.84
CA LEU A 220 -30.86 5.77 -3.59
C LEU A 220 -30.75 7.29 -3.85
N PRO A 221 -31.71 8.09 -3.39
CA PRO A 221 -31.64 9.53 -3.59
C PRO A 221 -30.38 10.11 -2.92
N PRO A 222 -29.72 11.11 -3.54
CA PRO A 222 -28.54 11.77 -2.96
C PRO A 222 -28.80 12.33 -1.56
N GLU A 223 -30.05 12.67 -1.28
CA GLU A 223 -30.50 13.22 0.00
C GLU A 223 -30.84 12.15 1.05
N GLY A 224 -31.09 10.91 0.61
CA GLY A 224 -31.42 9.76 1.44
C GLY A 224 -30.41 8.63 1.34
N GLY A 225 -29.30 8.90 0.67
CA GLY A 225 -28.22 7.94 0.47
C GLY A 225 -27.87 7.26 1.79
N GLY A 226 -27.78 5.95 1.76
CA GLY A 226 -27.73 5.08 2.92
C GLY A 226 -26.73 5.55 3.98
N ILE A 227 -26.89 5.05 5.18
CA ILE A 227 -25.98 5.32 6.28
C ILE A 227 -24.57 4.90 5.86
N GLN A 228 -23.71 5.86 5.54
CA GLN A 228 -22.33 5.65 5.09
C GLN A 228 -21.35 5.50 6.26
N SER A 229 -21.85 5.52 7.48
CA SER A 229 -21.04 5.34 8.68
C SER A 229 -21.33 4.01 9.33
N SER A 230 -20.31 3.45 9.96
CA SER A 230 -20.44 2.32 10.88
C SER A 230 -21.44 2.67 12.00
N ASP A 231 -22.15 1.68 12.53
CA ASP A 231 -23.22 1.87 13.52
C ASP A 231 -23.06 0.97 14.77
N PHE A 232 -21.86 0.84 15.30
CA PHE A 232 -21.60 -0.01 16.46
C PHE A 232 -21.02 0.78 17.66
N ALA A 233 -21.74 1.84 18.06
CA ALA A 233 -21.32 2.74 19.15
C ALA A 233 -21.23 2.02 20.51
N GLU A 234 -22.04 0.98 20.75
CA GLU A 234 -21.98 0.18 21.97
C GLU A 234 -20.64 -0.50 22.15
N LEU A 235 -20.04 -1.03 21.06
CA LEU A 235 -18.71 -1.63 21.11
C LEU A 235 -17.65 -0.56 21.40
N LEU A 236 -17.72 0.61 20.76
CA LEU A 236 -16.80 1.72 21.06
C LEU A 236 -16.83 2.10 22.54
N SER A 237 -18.03 2.20 23.12
CA SER A 237 -18.20 2.48 24.56
C SER A 237 -17.64 1.37 25.44
N THR A 238 -17.82 0.10 25.07
CA THR A 238 -17.28 -1.06 25.81
C THR A 238 -15.74 -1.09 25.74
N ILE A 239 -15.17 -0.70 24.61
CA ILE A 239 -13.71 -0.54 24.44
C ILE A 239 -13.20 0.67 25.24
N GLY A 240 -14.04 1.67 25.49
CA GLY A 240 -13.70 2.88 26.23
C GLY A 240 -13.18 4.03 25.37
N ILE A 241 -13.69 4.11 24.15
CA ILE A 241 -13.40 5.19 23.19
C ILE A 241 -14.67 5.73 22.55
N SER A 242 -14.55 6.84 21.86
CA SER A 242 -15.61 7.37 20.99
C SER A 242 -15.05 7.83 19.65
N ILE A 243 -15.89 7.70 18.63
CA ILE A 243 -15.67 8.25 17.29
C ILE A 243 -16.91 9.05 16.94
N ASN A 244 -16.72 10.33 16.59
CA ASN A 244 -17.85 11.17 16.21
C ASN A 244 -18.26 10.88 14.76
N ALA A 245 -19.32 10.11 14.56
CA ALA A 245 -19.83 9.69 13.26
C ALA A 245 -20.31 10.86 12.34
N LYS A 246 -20.30 12.11 12.83
CA LYS A 246 -20.67 13.30 12.06
C LYS A 246 -19.45 14.11 11.61
N LYS A 247 -18.25 13.75 12.05
CA LYS A 247 -17.04 14.52 11.80
C LYS A 247 -16.02 13.73 11.01
N VAL A 248 -15.46 14.37 9.99
CA VAL A 248 -14.38 13.86 9.14
C VAL A 248 -13.09 14.62 9.46
N LEU A 249 -11.99 13.91 9.55
CA LEU A 249 -10.65 14.44 9.75
C LEU A 249 -10.20 15.20 8.50
N LEU A 250 -9.66 16.36 8.69
CA LEU A 250 -8.94 17.15 7.68
C LEU A 250 -7.49 17.34 8.12
N ASP A 251 -6.55 17.27 7.18
CA ASP A 251 -5.15 17.57 7.44
C ASP A 251 -4.50 18.20 6.19
N ARG A 252 -4.12 19.48 6.27
CA ARG A 252 -3.51 20.18 5.14
C ARG A 252 -2.09 19.70 4.84
N LYS A 253 -1.38 19.26 5.86
CA LYS A 253 0.02 18.82 5.73
C LYS A 253 0.11 17.44 5.06
N TYR A 254 -0.81 16.54 5.40
CA TYR A 254 -0.83 15.17 4.89
C TYR A 254 -1.78 14.97 3.70
N ALA A 255 -2.43 16.06 3.26
CA ALA A 255 -3.32 16.06 2.09
C ALA A 255 -2.59 15.65 0.81
N ILE A 256 -3.21 14.75 0.04
CA ILE A 256 -2.70 14.33 -1.27
C ILE A 256 -3.40 15.09 -2.41
N PRO A 257 -2.72 15.30 -3.54
CA PRO A 257 -3.34 15.92 -4.71
C PRO A 257 -4.30 14.93 -5.38
N VAL A 258 -5.50 15.42 -5.70
CA VAL A 258 -6.52 14.68 -6.46
C VAL A 258 -6.88 15.45 -7.73
N THR A 259 -7.25 14.73 -8.79
CA THR A 259 -7.80 15.35 -9.99
C THR A 259 -9.25 15.72 -9.75
N SER A 260 -9.59 16.99 -9.93
CA SER A 260 -10.96 17.49 -9.82
C SER A 260 -11.55 17.79 -11.20
N ALA A 261 -12.84 17.54 -11.37
CA ALA A 261 -13.55 17.93 -12.60
C ALA A 261 -13.61 19.46 -12.81
N SER A 262 -13.41 20.24 -11.75
CA SER A 262 -13.41 21.70 -11.76
C SER A 262 -12.06 22.33 -12.09
N SER A 263 -10.98 21.54 -12.18
CA SER A 263 -9.63 22.05 -12.39
C SER A 263 -8.77 21.09 -13.20
N ASP A 264 -8.08 21.63 -14.20
CA ASP A 264 -7.10 20.89 -15.00
C ASP A 264 -5.82 20.54 -14.19
N ARG A 265 -5.71 21.02 -12.96
CA ARG A 265 -4.58 20.79 -12.07
C ARG A 265 -5.00 20.00 -10.84
N PRO A 266 -4.17 19.03 -10.38
CA PRO A 266 -4.42 18.35 -9.14
C PRO A 266 -4.50 19.34 -7.96
N ILE A 267 -5.55 19.24 -7.17
CA ILE A 267 -5.78 20.06 -5.96
C ILE A 267 -5.59 19.17 -4.73
N LYS A 268 -4.91 19.66 -3.70
CA LYS A 268 -4.77 18.94 -2.44
C LYS A 268 -6.13 18.79 -1.76
N HIS A 269 -6.54 17.57 -1.48
CA HIS A 269 -7.81 17.26 -0.83
C HIS A 269 -7.57 16.98 0.66
N ALA A 270 -7.97 17.93 1.53
CA ALA A 270 -7.65 17.87 2.96
C ALA A 270 -8.27 16.68 3.72
N ALA A 271 -9.26 15.97 3.15
CA ALA A 271 -9.85 14.75 3.72
C ALA A 271 -9.31 13.45 3.09
N ILE A 272 -8.45 13.53 2.06
CA ILE A 272 -7.77 12.35 1.49
C ILE A 272 -6.30 12.48 1.83
N LEU A 273 -5.84 11.58 2.71
CA LEU A 273 -4.60 11.75 3.43
C LEU A 273 -3.59 10.64 3.11
N SER A 274 -2.32 10.99 3.13
CA SER A 274 -1.23 10.03 3.19
C SER A 274 -0.41 10.30 4.44
N PHE A 275 -0.60 9.48 5.46
CA PHE A 275 0.16 9.57 6.70
C PHE A 275 1.60 9.10 6.48
N PRO A 276 2.60 9.98 6.66
CA PRO A 276 4.01 9.60 6.51
C PRO A 276 4.55 8.94 7.78
N GLN A 277 5.78 8.44 7.74
CA GLN A 277 6.46 7.86 8.90
C GLN A 277 6.47 8.74 10.17
N ALA A 278 6.41 10.06 10.00
CA ALA A 278 6.34 11.01 11.12
C ALA A 278 5.00 10.97 11.88
N ALA A 279 3.95 10.42 11.27
CA ALA A 279 2.63 10.24 11.87
C ALA A 279 2.54 8.97 12.74
N PHE A 280 3.50 8.05 12.62
CA PHE A 280 3.46 6.72 13.21
C PHE A 280 4.15 6.63 14.57
N ASN A 281 3.59 5.81 15.45
CA ASN A 281 4.26 5.44 16.69
C ASN A 281 5.46 4.53 16.39
N LYS A 282 6.65 5.01 16.70
CA LYS A 282 7.91 4.32 16.41
C LYS A 282 8.29 3.23 17.43
N ASN A 283 7.58 3.19 18.55
CA ASN A 283 7.89 2.26 19.64
C ASN A 283 7.13 0.93 19.54
N LEU A 284 6.18 0.82 18.60
CA LEU A 284 5.36 -0.36 18.40
C LEU A 284 5.63 -0.98 17.03
N ASP A 285 5.81 -2.29 17.00
CA ASP A 285 6.06 -3.05 15.77
C ASP A 285 4.89 -2.98 14.77
N ILE A 286 3.70 -2.60 15.23
CA ILE A 286 2.53 -2.38 14.39
C ILE A 286 2.80 -1.30 13.32
N THR A 287 3.51 -0.23 13.71
CA THR A 287 3.64 0.96 12.86
C THR A 287 5.07 1.42 12.60
N ASN A 288 6.06 0.97 13.38
CA ASN A 288 7.44 1.50 13.36
C ASN A 288 8.15 1.37 12.00
N LYS A 289 7.72 0.41 11.17
CA LYS A 289 8.34 0.09 9.89
C LYS A 289 7.50 0.47 8.67
N LEU A 290 6.28 1.01 8.88
CA LEU A 290 5.42 1.44 7.79
C LEU A 290 6.00 2.69 7.11
N ASN A 291 5.82 2.80 5.79
CA ASN A 291 6.27 3.97 5.03
C ASN A 291 5.19 5.04 4.92
N SER A 292 4.01 4.64 4.47
CA SER A 292 2.87 5.52 4.35
C SER A 292 1.57 4.74 4.50
N VAL A 293 0.55 5.37 5.04
CA VAL A 293 -0.83 4.83 5.09
C VAL A 293 -1.75 5.86 4.45
N THR A 294 -2.52 5.42 3.47
CA THR A 294 -3.47 6.29 2.76
C THR A 294 -4.88 6.07 3.29
N SER A 295 -5.59 7.15 3.46
CA SER A 295 -6.92 7.22 4.07
C SER A 295 -7.81 8.17 3.29
N ALA A 296 -9.13 7.91 3.28
CA ALA A 296 -10.11 8.81 2.71
C ALA A 296 -11.27 9.02 3.69
N PHE A 297 -11.64 10.27 3.91
CA PHE A 297 -12.78 10.70 4.74
C PHE A 297 -12.85 10.08 6.14
N SER A 298 -11.73 9.81 6.74
CA SER A 298 -11.60 9.15 8.04
C SER A 298 -12.19 9.95 9.21
N GLY A 299 -12.51 9.25 10.28
CA GLY A 299 -12.88 9.85 11.58
C GLY A 299 -11.67 10.11 12.47
N THR A 300 -11.96 10.42 13.73
CA THR A 300 -10.95 10.59 14.80
C THR A 300 -11.37 9.83 16.05
N ILE A 301 -10.41 9.25 16.76
CA ILE A 301 -10.61 8.48 17.98
C ILE A 301 -10.36 9.37 19.19
N THR A 302 -11.29 9.36 20.15
CA THR A 302 -11.15 10.01 21.45
C THR A 302 -11.20 8.96 22.54
N ASN A 303 -10.22 8.94 23.44
CA ASN A 303 -10.26 8.10 24.64
C ASN A 303 -11.30 8.67 25.62
N THR A 304 -12.26 7.85 26.04
CA THR A 304 -13.33 8.23 26.97
C THR A 304 -13.18 7.58 28.33
N ASN A 305 -12.28 6.60 28.45
CA ASN A 305 -12.01 5.90 29.71
C ASN A 305 -10.56 6.07 30.15
N MET A 306 -10.35 6.88 31.19
CA MET A 306 -9.01 7.14 31.74
C MET A 306 -8.36 5.93 32.44
N GLY A 307 -9.13 4.88 32.73
CA GLY A 307 -8.62 3.61 33.26
C GLY A 307 -7.98 2.72 32.21
N ASN A 308 -8.22 2.98 30.93
CA ASN A 308 -7.64 2.24 29.84
C ASN A 308 -6.25 2.78 29.49
N ARG A 309 -5.34 1.90 29.12
CA ARG A 309 -4.12 2.29 28.43
C ARG A 309 -4.44 2.52 26.94
N PHE A 310 -4.53 3.79 26.57
CA PHE A 310 -4.73 4.20 25.19
C PHE A 310 -3.40 4.64 24.57
N THR A 311 -2.95 3.94 23.54
CA THR A 311 -1.71 4.24 22.83
C THR A 311 -2.02 4.64 21.40
N PRO A 312 -1.83 5.92 21.00
CA PRO A 312 -1.95 6.33 19.62
C PRO A 312 -0.96 5.57 18.72
N LEU A 313 -1.46 4.98 17.64
CA LEU A 313 -0.67 4.30 16.61
C LEU A 313 -0.34 5.23 15.44
N ILE A 314 -1.36 5.97 14.99
CA ILE A 314 -1.24 6.94 13.90
C ILE A 314 -1.97 8.21 14.33
N SER A 315 -1.30 9.34 14.22
CA SER A 315 -1.84 10.65 14.54
C SER A 315 -1.75 11.60 13.36
N ALA A 316 -2.76 12.46 13.23
CA ALA A 316 -2.74 13.56 12.28
C ALA A 316 -1.65 14.59 12.65
N SER A 317 -1.34 15.48 11.73
CA SER A 317 -0.36 16.53 11.95
C SER A 317 -0.91 17.61 12.89
N ASN A 318 -0.04 18.50 13.32
CA ASN A 318 -0.41 19.72 14.07
C ASN A 318 -1.20 20.73 13.22
N ASP A 319 -1.35 20.50 11.92
CA ASP A 319 -2.16 21.28 11.00
C ASP A 319 -3.41 20.49 10.57
N SER A 320 -4.04 19.81 11.52
CA SER A 320 -5.24 19.03 11.33
C SER A 320 -6.48 19.71 11.90
N SER A 321 -7.64 19.35 11.38
CA SER A 321 -8.95 19.87 11.74
C SER A 321 -10.00 18.79 11.61
N VAL A 322 -11.24 19.08 12.00
CA VAL A 322 -12.40 18.24 11.73
C VAL A 322 -13.54 19.07 11.14
N THR A 323 -14.24 18.50 10.16
CA THR A 323 -15.40 19.13 9.53
C THR A 323 -16.64 18.26 9.62
N ASP A 324 -17.82 18.85 9.36
CA ASP A 324 -19.05 18.06 9.27
C ASP A 324 -19.06 17.23 7.99
N LYS A 325 -19.40 15.93 8.10
CA LYS A 325 -19.41 15.03 6.94
C LYS A 325 -20.41 15.43 5.84
N ASN A 326 -21.46 16.19 6.19
CA ASN A 326 -22.45 16.63 5.21
C ASN A 326 -21.85 17.57 4.14
N VAL A 327 -20.69 18.17 4.41
CA VAL A 327 -19.96 18.97 3.41
C VAL A 327 -19.62 18.14 2.17
N PHE A 328 -19.36 16.82 2.35
CA PHE A 328 -18.99 15.92 1.26
C PHE A 328 -20.17 15.39 0.44
N ARG A 329 -21.39 15.62 0.90
CA ARG A 329 -22.62 15.10 0.26
C ARG A 329 -22.77 15.49 -1.21
N TYR A 330 -22.27 16.65 -1.58
CA TYR A 330 -22.34 17.21 -2.93
C TYR A 330 -20.98 17.25 -3.63
N LEU A 331 -19.98 16.51 -3.12
CA LEU A 331 -18.59 16.47 -3.65
C LEU A 331 -18.07 17.88 -3.97
N PRO A 332 -17.97 18.77 -2.98
CA PRO A 332 -17.54 20.14 -3.21
C PRO A 332 -16.11 20.17 -3.75
N ASP A 333 -15.78 21.27 -4.44
CA ASP A 333 -14.38 21.51 -4.80
C ASP A 333 -13.51 21.41 -3.54
N PRO A 334 -12.38 20.67 -3.59
CA PRO A 334 -11.50 20.49 -2.43
C PRO A 334 -11.04 21.80 -1.76
N SER A 335 -11.00 22.92 -2.50
CA SER A 335 -10.63 24.23 -1.97
C SER A 335 -11.64 24.76 -0.93
N VAL A 336 -12.93 24.43 -1.07
CA VAL A 336 -14.00 24.84 -0.15
C VAL A 336 -13.76 24.31 1.27
N LEU A 337 -13.09 23.15 1.39
CA LEU A 337 -12.74 22.58 2.70
C LEU A 337 -11.79 23.48 3.51
N LEU A 338 -11.11 24.40 2.84
CA LEU A 338 -10.13 25.29 3.45
C LEU A 338 -10.70 26.65 3.85
N ASP A 339 -11.90 27.03 3.38
CA ASP A 339 -12.49 28.35 3.61
C ASP A 339 -12.76 28.65 5.10
N ASN A 340 -13.18 27.62 5.86
CA ASN A 340 -13.44 27.72 7.30
C ASN A 340 -12.53 26.80 8.13
N TYR A 341 -11.35 26.50 7.61
CA TYR A 341 -10.42 25.61 8.26
C TYR A 341 -9.89 26.18 9.57
N LYS A 342 -10.18 25.50 10.68
CA LYS A 342 -9.66 25.84 12.00
C LYS A 342 -8.86 24.67 12.53
N VAL A 343 -7.60 24.89 12.82
CA VAL A 343 -6.73 23.87 13.42
C VAL A 343 -7.32 23.41 14.76
N SER A 344 -7.30 22.11 15.00
CA SER A 344 -7.75 21.53 16.26
C SER A 344 -6.76 21.85 17.39
N ASP A 345 -7.31 22.16 18.58
CA ASP A 345 -6.48 22.43 19.77
C ASP A 345 -5.79 21.16 20.32
N THR A 346 -6.28 19.98 19.95
CA THR A 346 -5.79 18.68 20.39
C THR A 346 -5.36 17.83 19.19
N THR A 347 -4.41 16.91 19.43
CA THR A 347 -3.98 15.95 18.41
C THR A 347 -5.14 15.02 18.02
N ASN A 348 -5.46 14.99 16.74
CA ASN A 348 -6.44 14.08 16.17
C ASN A 348 -5.79 12.69 15.98
N VAL A 349 -6.33 11.66 16.62
CA VAL A 349 -5.83 10.29 16.51
C VAL A 349 -6.65 9.54 15.48
N TYR A 350 -5.96 8.96 14.48
CA TYR A 350 -6.55 8.16 13.41
C TYR A 350 -6.63 6.67 13.76
N ALA A 351 -5.60 6.13 14.40
CA ALA A 351 -5.55 4.73 14.83
C ALA A 351 -4.98 4.63 16.24
N GLY A 352 -5.52 3.71 17.05
CA GLY A 352 -5.12 3.52 18.43
C GLY A 352 -5.17 2.07 18.89
N LEU A 353 -4.27 1.72 19.81
CA LEU A 353 -4.27 0.49 20.59
C LEU A 353 -4.87 0.78 21.97
N ILE A 354 -5.83 -0.02 22.38
CA ILE A 354 -6.53 0.07 23.65
C ILE A 354 -6.33 -1.22 24.43
N GLU A 355 -5.79 -1.10 25.63
CA GLU A 355 -5.51 -2.22 26.54
C GLU A 355 -6.23 -1.97 27.87
N ASN A 356 -7.02 -2.94 28.33
CA ASN A 356 -7.72 -2.86 29.62
C ASN A 356 -7.89 -4.25 30.24
N GLU A 357 -7.27 -4.50 31.37
CA GLU A 357 -7.43 -5.74 32.18
C GLU A 357 -7.28 -7.04 31.36
N GLY A 358 -6.36 -7.04 30.39
CA GLY A 358 -6.09 -8.18 29.51
C GLY A 358 -7.05 -8.29 28.31
N LYS A 359 -7.89 -7.28 28.09
CA LYS A 359 -8.65 -7.07 26.84
C LYS A 359 -7.83 -6.15 25.94
N GLU A 360 -7.77 -6.48 24.66
CA GLU A 360 -7.00 -5.73 23.67
C GLU A 360 -7.87 -5.43 22.45
N ALA A 361 -7.84 -4.18 22.02
CA ALA A 361 -8.46 -3.77 20.75
C ALA A 361 -7.54 -2.81 20.00
N ILE A 362 -7.48 -2.98 18.69
CA ILE A 362 -6.90 -1.97 17.78
C ILE A 362 -8.06 -1.39 17.01
N VAL A 363 -8.13 -0.07 16.99
CA VAL A 363 -9.19 0.66 16.28
C VAL A 363 -8.57 1.63 15.29
N ILE A 364 -9.07 1.61 14.07
CA ILE A 364 -8.71 2.52 12.98
C ILE A 364 -9.99 3.23 12.54
N ALA A 365 -9.96 4.56 12.47
CA ALA A 365 -11.15 5.37 12.20
C ALA A 365 -11.43 5.52 10.68
N ASP A 366 -11.24 4.44 9.92
CA ASP A 366 -11.43 4.38 8.48
C ASP A 366 -11.55 2.90 8.06
N ALA A 367 -12.55 2.55 7.29
CA ALA A 367 -12.68 1.20 6.73
C ALA A 367 -12.25 1.14 5.26
N ASP A 368 -12.28 2.28 4.57
CA ASP A 368 -11.84 2.39 3.18
C ASP A 368 -10.34 2.12 3.01
N ILE A 369 -9.58 2.15 4.10
CA ILE A 369 -8.18 1.69 4.15
C ILE A 369 -7.98 0.29 3.53
N THR A 370 -9.03 -0.55 3.52
CA THR A 370 -9.02 -1.88 2.89
C THR A 370 -9.23 -1.84 1.38
N ALA A 371 -9.76 -0.74 0.85
CA ALA A 371 -10.11 -0.62 -0.57
C ALA A 371 -8.87 -0.57 -1.46
N ASN A 372 -8.86 -1.40 -2.50
CA ASN A 372 -7.69 -1.57 -3.38
C ASN A 372 -7.17 -0.25 -3.94
N TYR A 373 -8.06 0.67 -4.34
CA TYR A 373 -7.68 1.94 -4.96
C TYR A 373 -6.85 2.86 -4.05
N LEU A 374 -6.87 2.66 -2.72
CA LEU A 374 -6.11 3.47 -1.76
C LEU A 374 -4.67 2.96 -1.54
N TRP A 375 -4.31 1.75 -1.97
CA TRP A 375 -2.99 1.22 -1.60
C TRP A 375 -2.37 0.19 -2.55
N VAL A 376 -3.14 -0.38 -3.52
CA VAL A 376 -2.61 -1.32 -4.51
C VAL A 376 -2.97 -0.89 -5.93
N ARG A 377 -2.09 -1.21 -6.86
CA ARG A 377 -2.35 -1.18 -8.30
C ARG A 377 -2.41 -2.60 -8.81
N VAL A 378 -3.41 -2.90 -9.62
CA VAL A 378 -3.48 -4.16 -10.34
C VAL A 378 -2.71 -3.98 -11.64
N GLN A 379 -1.67 -4.79 -11.84
CA GLN A 379 -0.91 -4.83 -13.07
C GLN A 379 -1.15 -6.19 -13.74
N ASP A 380 -1.43 -6.18 -15.03
CA ASP A 380 -1.49 -7.40 -15.82
C ASP A 380 -0.07 -7.77 -16.27
N PHE A 381 0.38 -8.95 -15.87
CA PHE A 381 1.69 -9.48 -16.20
C PHE A 381 1.51 -10.84 -16.87
N TYR A 382 1.60 -10.87 -18.21
CA TYR A 382 1.41 -12.09 -19.02
C TYR A 382 0.08 -12.84 -18.76
N GLY A 383 -1.01 -12.08 -18.51
CA GLY A 383 -2.34 -12.65 -18.24
C GLY A 383 -2.59 -13.01 -16.77
N GLU A 384 -1.62 -12.81 -15.88
CA GLU A 384 -1.79 -12.87 -14.43
C GLU A 384 -1.92 -11.47 -13.83
N GLN A 385 -2.92 -11.25 -13.00
CA GLN A 385 -3.07 -10.00 -12.26
C GLN A 385 -2.16 -9.99 -11.04
N VAL A 386 -1.19 -9.08 -11.03
CA VAL A 386 -0.27 -8.87 -9.90
C VAL A 386 -0.70 -7.63 -9.12
N LEU A 387 -0.83 -7.78 -7.82
CA LEU A 387 -1.13 -6.69 -6.90
C LEU A 387 0.18 -6.01 -6.47
N VAL A 388 0.38 -4.77 -6.86
CA VAL A 388 1.57 -3.97 -6.50
C VAL A 388 1.17 -2.92 -5.48
N PRO A 389 1.51 -3.09 -4.18
CA PRO A 389 1.25 -2.08 -3.16
C PRO A 389 2.07 -0.81 -3.41
N TRP A 390 1.45 0.34 -3.22
CA TRP A 390 2.11 1.65 -3.24
C TRP A 390 2.00 2.39 -1.90
N ALA A 391 1.19 1.85 -0.96
CA ALA A 391 1.09 2.30 0.42
C ALA A 391 1.01 1.08 1.35
N SER A 392 1.33 1.28 2.62
CA SER A 392 1.44 0.22 3.64
C SER A 392 0.12 -0.09 4.36
N ASN A 393 -1.03 0.16 3.72
CA ASN A 393 -2.34 -0.09 4.32
C ASN A 393 -2.53 -1.56 4.71
N GLY A 394 -2.20 -2.47 3.77
CA GLY A 394 -2.27 -3.91 4.02
C GLY A 394 -1.34 -4.34 5.15
N ASP A 395 -0.13 -3.76 5.21
CA ASP A 395 0.84 -4.09 6.24
C ASP A 395 0.38 -3.62 7.62
N LEU A 396 -0.26 -2.44 7.72
CA LEU A 396 -0.87 -1.97 8.97
C LEU A 396 -1.91 -2.96 9.51
N ILE A 397 -2.77 -3.48 8.66
CA ILE A 397 -3.80 -4.46 9.04
C ILE A 397 -3.15 -5.78 9.46
N ILE A 398 -2.20 -6.29 8.67
CA ILE A 398 -1.46 -7.52 8.97
C ILE A 398 -0.71 -7.39 10.29
N ASN A 399 0.04 -6.31 10.50
CA ASN A 399 0.78 -6.07 11.72
C ASN A 399 -0.14 -5.94 12.94
N SER A 400 -1.31 -5.33 12.76
CA SER A 400 -2.33 -5.20 13.81
C SER A 400 -2.88 -6.58 14.22
N LEU A 401 -3.21 -7.44 13.26
CA LEU A 401 -3.66 -8.80 13.52
C LEU A 401 -2.56 -9.66 14.14
N ASP A 402 -1.31 -9.55 13.66
CA ASP A 402 -0.18 -10.26 14.22
C ASP A 402 0.09 -9.85 15.68
N TYR A 403 0.07 -8.55 15.97
CA TYR A 403 0.19 -8.04 17.35
C TYR A 403 -0.89 -8.65 18.25
N LEU A 404 -2.14 -8.61 17.82
CA LEU A 404 -3.26 -9.21 18.55
C LEU A 404 -3.12 -10.73 18.68
N ALA A 405 -2.50 -11.43 17.74
CA ALA A 405 -2.22 -12.86 17.82
C ALA A 405 -1.09 -13.22 18.81
N GLY A 406 -0.45 -12.22 19.42
CA GLY A 406 0.64 -12.43 20.39
C GLY A 406 2.03 -12.09 19.85
N GLY A 407 2.10 -11.49 18.68
CA GLY A 407 3.23 -10.77 18.12
C GLY A 407 4.59 -11.44 18.15
N ASN A 408 4.88 -12.44 17.34
CA ASN A 408 6.23 -13.03 17.43
C ASN A 408 6.98 -13.17 16.10
N THR A 409 6.36 -13.00 14.93
CA THR A 409 7.08 -13.38 13.71
C THR A 409 6.69 -12.64 12.45
N LEU A 410 5.44 -12.26 12.26
CA LEU A 410 4.95 -11.78 10.97
C LEU A 410 5.28 -10.29 10.72
N ALA A 411 5.09 -9.44 11.70
CA ALA A 411 5.35 -7.99 11.58
C ALA A 411 6.80 -7.67 11.25
N SER A 412 7.75 -8.47 11.76
CA SER A 412 9.18 -8.30 11.44
C SER A 412 9.54 -8.69 10.01
N LEU A 413 8.70 -9.52 9.37
CA LEU A 413 8.95 -10.07 8.03
C LEU A 413 8.21 -9.28 6.94
N THR A 414 6.96 -8.86 7.19
CA THR A 414 6.14 -8.13 6.20
C THR A 414 6.59 -6.69 6.01
N SER A 415 7.16 -6.06 7.04
CA SER A 415 7.61 -4.66 7.00
C SER A 415 8.83 -4.41 6.09
N ARG A 416 9.37 -5.44 5.44
CA ARG A 416 10.50 -5.32 4.50
C ARG A 416 10.08 -5.24 3.04
N GLU A 417 8.80 -5.48 2.71
CA GLU A 417 8.30 -5.36 1.33
C GLU A 417 8.48 -3.96 0.70
N SER A 418 8.82 -2.95 1.49
CA SER A 418 8.99 -1.59 1.02
C SER A 418 10.43 -1.07 1.07
N PHE A 419 11.42 -1.86 0.66
CA PHE A 419 12.76 -1.33 0.34
C PHE A 419 12.85 -0.66 -1.04
N SER A 420 11.79 -0.10 -1.55
CA SER A 420 11.91 1.14 -2.30
C SER A 420 12.14 2.24 -1.26
N ARG A 421 13.39 2.52 -0.91
CA ARG A 421 13.72 3.83 -0.31
C ARG A 421 13.21 4.84 -1.32
N PRO A 422 12.11 5.58 -1.06
CA PRO A 422 11.77 6.67 -1.94
C PRO A 422 13.02 7.53 -1.96
N PHE A 423 13.52 7.84 -3.14
CA PHE A 423 14.55 8.86 -3.29
C PHE A 423 13.88 10.20 -2.96
N THR A 424 13.53 10.39 -1.68
CA THR A 424 12.75 11.55 -1.20
C THR A 424 13.39 12.87 -1.63
N VAL A 425 14.72 12.90 -1.75
CA VAL A 425 15.44 14.05 -2.29
C VAL A 425 15.21 14.17 -3.80
N VAL A 426 15.21 13.07 -4.54
CA VAL A 426 14.97 13.05 -5.99
C VAL A 426 13.50 13.33 -6.28
N ASP A 427 12.59 12.73 -5.51
CA ASP A 427 11.15 12.96 -5.65
C ASP A 427 10.77 14.39 -5.29
N ASN A 428 11.36 14.99 -4.25
CA ASN A 428 11.17 16.39 -3.90
C ASN A 428 11.79 17.35 -4.95
N LEU A 429 12.96 17.01 -5.50
CA LEU A 429 13.56 17.77 -6.60
C LEU A 429 12.70 17.66 -7.87
N ARG A 430 12.18 16.47 -8.16
CA ARG A 430 11.27 16.24 -9.28
C ARG A 430 9.96 17.00 -9.08
N LEU A 431 9.37 16.95 -7.88
CA LEU A 431 8.15 17.68 -7.54
C LEU A 431 8.35 19.20 -7.66
N THR A 432 9.50 19.70 -7.22
CA THR A 432 9.85 21.13 -7.32
C THR A 432 10.09 21.54 -8.77
N ALA A 433 10.75 20.69 -9.56
CA ALA A 433 10.94 20.90 -10.98
C ALA A 433 9.58 20.88 -11.71
N ASP A 434 8.73 19.87 -11.46
CA ASP A 434 7.38 19.76 -12.04
C ASP A 434 6.51 20.97 -11.68
N GLN A 435 6.55 21.46 -10.44
CA GLN A 435 5.83 22.67 -10.02
C GLN A 435 6.28 23.92 -10.80
N LYS A 436 7.59 24.10 -10.94
CA LYS A 436 8.17 25.23 -11.67
C LYS A 436 7.80 25.19 -13.15
N PHE A 437 7.87 24.00 -13.76
CA PHE A 437 7.49 23.81 -15.17
C PHE A 437 6.00 23.93 -15.41
N ASN A 438 5.16 23.40 -14.50
CA ASN A 438 3.71 23.56 -14.60
C ASN A 438 3.27 25.04 -14.55
N LEU A 439 3.94 25.86 -13.77
CA LEU A 439 3.71 27.31 -13.74
C LEU A 439 4.07 27.98 -15.07
N GLU A 440 5.22 27.61 -15.65
CA GLU A 440 5.66 28.17 -16.93
C GLU A 440 4.81 27.65 -18.11
N GLU A 441 4.49 26.37 -18.12
CA GLU A 441 3.58 25.79 -19.13
C GLU A 441 2.19 26.46 -19.09
N ALA A 442 1.63 26.66 -17.89
CA ALA A 442 0.36 27.34 -17.73
C ALA A 442 0.39 28.80 -18.20
N ARG A 443 1.51 29.51 -17.99
CA ARG A 443 1.70 30.86 -18.48
C ARG A 443 1.67 30.88 -20.02
N VAL A 444 2.38 29.95 -20.65
CA VAL A 444 2.46 29.84 -22.12
C VAL A 444 1.11 29.41 -22.71
N GLN A 445 0.41 28.47 -22.06
CA GLN A 445 -0.94 28.04 -22.48
C GLN A 445 -1.97 29.18 -22.37
N ASN A 446 -1.95 29.96 -21.29
CA ASN A 446 -2.82 31.12 -21.12
C ASN A 446 -2.55 32.18 -22.23
N LYS A 447 -1.28 32.41 -22.56
CA LYS A 447 -0.91 33.31 -23.67
C LYS A 447 -1.41 32.76 -25.00
N LEU A 448 -1.34 31.45 -25.22
CA LEU A 448 -1.86 30.81 -26.44
C LEU A 448 -3.38 30.92 -26.52
N ALA A 449 -4.11 30.72 -25.42
CA ALA A 449 -5.56 30.88 -25.37
C ALA A 449 -6.00 32.34 -25.63
N GLN A 450 -5.27 33.32 -25.06
CA GLN A 450 -5.53 34.73 -25.33
C GLN A 450 -5.34 35.10 -26.82
N LEU A 451 -4.28 34.55 -27.44
CA LEU A 451 -4.04 34.73 -28.87
C LEU A 451 -5.12 34.06 -29.73
N GLN A 452 -5.58 32.86 -29.35
CA GLN A 452 -6.65 32.15 -30.04
C GLN A 452 -8.00 32.90 -29.97
N ASN A 453 -8.33 33.47 -28.82
CA ASN A 453 -9.53 34.31 -28.68
C ASN A 453 -9.45 35.58 -29.53
N LYS A 454 -8.26 36.21 -29.59
CA LYS A 454 -8.02 37.38 -30.43
C LYS A 454 -8.11 37.05 -31.93
N ASN A 455 -7.77 35.81 -32.32
CA ASN A 455 -7.93 35.34 -33.71
C ASN A 455 -9.41 35.28 -34.14
N ASN A 456 -10.31 34.86 -33.23
CA ASN A 456 -11.74 34.79 -33.51
C ASN A 456 -12.37 36.18 -33.69
N GLU A 457 -11.75 37.22 -33.09
CA GLU A 457 -12.18 38.62 -33.27
C GLU A 457 -11.58 39.29 -34.53
N LEU A 458 -10.43 38.77 -35.02
CA LEU A 458 -9.72 39.31 -36.19
C LEU A 458 -10.09 38.64 -37.51
N ALA A 459 -10.87 37.56 -37.48
CA ALA A 459 -11.27 36.81 -38.68
C ALA A 459 -12.05 37.66 -39.72
N ASP A 460 -12.47 38.90 -39.37
CA ASP A 460 -13.20 39.84 -40.21
C ASP A 460 -12.37 41.03 -40.73
N LYS A 461 -11.06 41.15 -40.43
CA LYS A 461 -10.26 42.32 -40.84
C LYS A 461 -8.85 41.98 -41.34
N ASN A 462 -8.58 42.44 -42.57
CA ASN A 462 -7.32 42.71 -43.30
C ASN A 462 -6.06 41.87 -43.11
N SER A 463 -5.41 41.51 -44.23
CA SER A 463 -4.34 40.56 -44.45
C SER A 463 -2.97 40.82 -43.80
N SER A 464 -2.63 42.00 -43.31
CA SER A 464 -1.34 42.31 -42.69
C SER A 464 -1.29 41.84 -41.22
N ASP A 465 -2.33 42.13 -40.48
CA ASP A 465 -2.43 41.80 -39.05
C ASP A 465 -2.53 40.28 -38.83
N TYR A 466 -3.07 39.56 -39.79
CA TYR A 466 -3.17 38.09 -39.77
C TYR A 466 -1.80 37.40 -39.91
N SER A 467 -0.89 37.95 -40.72
CA SER A 467 0.44 37.37 -40.90
C SER A 467 1.32 37.57 -39.64
N GLU A 468 1.22 38.71 -38.97
CA GLU A 468 1.91 39.00 -37.72
C GLU A 468 1.40 38.11 -36.58
N PHE A 469 0.09 37.95 -36.50
CA PHE A 469 -0.56 37.02 -35.58
C PHE A 469 -0.11 35.57 -35.78
N GLN A 470 -0.04 35.07 -37.02
CA GLN A 470 0.45 33.70 -37.30
C GLN A 470 1.91 33.51 -36.87
N GLN A 471 2.75 34.52 -37.04
CA GLN A 471 4.15 34.47 -36.56
C GLN A 471 4.23 34.43 -35.03
N GLU A 472 3.40 35.20 -34.34
CA GLU A 472 3.35 35.18 -32.87
C GLU A 472 2.82 33.85 -32.35
N LEU A 473 1.83 33.25 -32.99
CA LEU A 473 1.29 31.94 -32.63
C LEU A 473 2.33 30.82 -32.83
N LEU A 474 3.11 30.89 -33.91
CA LEU A 474 4.22 29.96 -34.13
C LEU A 474 5.32 30.13 -33.09
N LYS A 475 5.61 31.34 -32.66
CA LYS A 475 6.60 31.63 -31.59
C LYS A 475 6.16 31.06 -30.25
N VAL A 476 4.91 31.26 -29.86
CA VAL A 476 4.36 30.72 -28.60
C VAL A 476 4.32 29.18 -28.59
N ARG A 477 3.95 28.57 -29.76
CA ARG A 477 4.03 27.10 -29.90
C ARG A 477 5.46 26.55 -29.82
N LYS A 478 6.44 27.32 -30.28
CA LYS A 478 7.85 26.96 -30.15
C LYS A 478 8.30 27.07 -28.69
N GLU A 479 7.93 28.14 -27.99
CA GLU A 479 8.19 28.31 -26.57
C GLU A 479 7.62 27.13 -25.75
N LEU A 480 6.40 26.69 -26.03
CA LEU A 480 5.78 25.53 -25.37
C LEU A 480 6.58 24.24 -25.60
N ARG A 481 7.04 24.01 -26.82
CA ARG A 481 7.89 22.83 -27.11
C ARG A 481 9.25 22.90 -26.43
N ASP A 482 9.84 24.09 -26.33
CA ASP A 482 11.12 24.28 -25.67
C ASP A 482 11.01 24.10 -24.15
N VAL A 483 9.91 24.55 -23.53
CA VAL A 483 9.60 24.31 -22.12
C VAL A 483 9.52 22.79 -21.84
N ARG A 484 8.75 22.05 -22.64
CA ARG A 484 8.62 20.57 -22.51
C ARG A 484 9.94 19.84 -22.77
N ARG A 485 10.71 20.29 -23.73
CA ARG A 485 12.03 19.69 -24.05
C ARG A 485 13.04 19.94 -22.93
N ASN A 486 13.04 21.13 -22.32
CA ASN A 486 13.95 21.47 -21.22
C ASN A 486 13.59 20.66 -19.97
N LEU A 487 12.30 20.43 -19.68
CA LEU A 487 11.86 19.55 -18.58
C LEU A 487 12.48 18.15 -18.72
N ASN A 488 12.33 17.52 -19.87
CA ASN A 488 12.87 16.19 -20.11
C ASN A 488 14.40 16.16 -19.99
N LYS A 489 15.08 17.19 -20.50
CA LYS A 489 16.55 17.32 -20.44
C LYS A 489 17.06 17.50 -18.99
N ASP A 490 16.35 18.26 -18.17
CA ASP A 490 16.72 18.49 -16.76
C ASP A 490 16.48 17.24 -15.92
N ILE A 491 15.41 16.48 -16.19
CA ILE A 491 15.14 15.17 -15.54
C ILE A 491 16.24 14.15 -15.91
N ASP A 492 16.61 14.07 -17.19
CA ASP A 492 17.68 13.17 -17.66
C ASP A 492 19.05 13.61 -17.13
N GLY A 493 19.30 14.92 -17.04
CA GLY A 493 20.50 15.49 -16.47
C GLY A 493 20.68 15.18 -14.98
N LEU A 494 19.61 15.28 -14.19
CA LEU A 494 19.60 14.89 -12.78
C LEU A 494 19.86 13.39 -12.60
N GLY A 495 19.23 12.54 -13.42
CA GLY A 495 19.48 11.09 -13.42
C GLY A 495 20.94 10.76 -13.74
N SER A 496 21.54 11.45 -14.71
CA SER A 496 22.94 11.28 -15.11
C SER A 496 23.92 11.78 -14.03
N LEU A 497 23.63 12.91 -13.38
CA LEU A 497 24.43 13.45 -12.29
C LEU A 497 24.46 12.51 -11.09
N LEU A 498 23.30 11.94 -10.72
CA LEU A 498 23.21 10.98 -9.61
C LEU A 498 23.95 9.67 -9.93
N LYS A 499 23.85 9.17 -11.16
CA LYS A 499 24.65 8.04 -11.62
C LYS A 499 26.14 8.34 -11.54
N PHE A 500 26.57 9.53 -11.97
CA PHE A 500 27.96 9.96 -11.92
C PHE A 500 28.48 10.03 -10.47
N ILE A 501 27.71 10.65 -9.56
CA ILE A 501 28.07 10.74 -8.13
C ILE A 501 28.20 9.33 -7.53
N ASN A 502 27.24 8.43 -7.75
CA ASN A 502 27.29 7.08 -7.18
C ASN A 502 28.42 6.22 -7.79
N ILE A 503 28.69 6.35 -9.09
CA ILE A 503 29.69 5.52 -9.78
C ILE A 503 31.12 6.02 -9.53
N PHE A 504 31.34 7.32 -9.41
CA PHE A 504 32.68 7.89 -9.34
C PHE A 504 33.03 8.48 -7.97
N LEU A 505 32.14 9.22 -7.32
CA LEU A 505 32.47 9.94 -6.08
C LEU A 505 32.66 8.96 -4.91
N MET A 506 31.85 7.93 -4.77
CA MET A 506 31.97 6.95 -3.70
C MET A 506 33.26 6.11 -3.79
N PRO A 507 33.65 5.54 -4.93
CA PRO A 507 34.94 4.85 -5.05
C PRO A 507 36.13 5.77 -4.82
N ILE A 508 36.08 7.03 -5.28
CA ILE A 508 37.15 8.00 -5.07
C ILE A 508 37.30 8.33 -3.58
N LEU A 509 36.21 8.58 -2.87
CA LEU A 509 36.24 8.81 -1.42
C LEU A 509 36.78 7.60 -0.65
N LEU A 510 36.42 6.39 -1.04
CA LEU A 510 36.93 5.13 -0.45
C LEU A 510 38.42 4.99 -0.71
N THR A 511 38.91 5.27 -1.92
CA THR A 511 40.35 5.18 -2.24
C THR A 511 41.15 6.25 -1.51
N VAL A 512 40.66 7.50 -1.41
CA VAL A 512 41.29 8.56 -0.64
C VAL A 512 41.31 8.20 0.86
N PHE A 513 40.23 7.65 1.38
CA PHE A 513 40.17 7.21 2.79
C PHE A 513 41.19 6.09 3.08
N ILE A 514 41.30 5.10 2.19
CA ILE A 514 42.31 4.03 2.33
C ILE A 514 43.73 4.61 2.28
N ILE A 515 44.01 5.54 1.37
CA ILE A 515 45.37 6.14 1.24
C ILE A 515 45.73 7.01 2.44
N VAL A 516 44.77 7.70 3.05
CA VAL A 516 45.00 8.61 4.20
C VAL A 516 45.12 7.84 5.52
N PHE A 517 44.47 6.67 5.64
CA PHE A 517 44.46 5.85 6.87
C PHE A 517 45.26 4.54 6.76
N SER A 518 45.93 4.29 5.65
CA SER A 518 46.94 3.25 5.48
C SER A 518 48.33 3.84 5.67
#